data_462f100a269f1731935788d5a56c6226
#
_entry.id   462f100a269f1731935788d5a56c6226
#
_cell.length_a   1.000
_cell.length_b   1.000
_cell.length_c   1.000
_cell.angle_alpha   90.00
_cell.angle_beta   90.00
_cell.angle_gamma   90.00
#
_symmetry.space_group_name_H-M   'P 1'
#
loop_
_entity.id
_entity.type
_entity.pdbx_description
1 polymer ?
#
loop_
_entity_poly.entity_id
_entity_poly.type
_entity_poly.pdbx_seq_one_letter_code
_entity_poly.pdbx_strand_id
1 'polypeptide(L)'
;MTENKKFIFPEIVRTPSRFRNAIGKYRMNRTNACISCGKCVDVCPYGVHVVKRGKVYVENHYLCIGKECPSPCTSVCPVNALSYRRNPTFDTMGDYRWTPDLLASTWYMSEFGTVPKVGLNYRTGDSGGGFDKLRIKLRKQEKTGDIPDDDIDLSVELNRREDNAHRVKIEVPFYGGGMSYGSVSVT
;
A
#
# COMPACT_ATOMS: atom_id res chain seq x y z
N MET A 1 -8.22 -46.88 13.75
CA MET A 1 -9.12 -45.93 13.05
C MET A 1 -8.91 -44.58 13.70
N THR A 2 -8.05 -43.74 13.13
CA THR A 2 -7.78 -42.39 13.62
C THR A 2 -8.76 -41.46 12.93
N GLU A 3 -9.72 -40.92 13.70
CA GLU A 3 -10.63 -39.90 13.24
C GLU A 3 -9.81 -38.68 12.75
N ASN A 4 -9.91 -38.37 11.46
CA ASN A 4 -9.43 -37.15 10.89
C ASN A 4 -10.22 -35.98 11.49
N LYS A 5 -9.71 -35.38 12.56
CA LYS A 5 -10.25 -34.14 13.10
C LYS A 5 -10.07 -33.05 12.00
N LYS A 6 -11.14 -32.74 11.30
CA LYS A 6 -11.19 -31.60 10.39
C LYS A 6 -10.89 -30.34 11.20
N PHE A 7 -9.79 -29.71 10.92
CA PHE A 7 -9.45 -28.41 11.54
C PHE A 7 -10.44 -27.37 10.99
N ILE A 8 -11.34 -26.90 11.82
CA ILE A 8 -12.27 -25.84 11.46
C ILE A 8 -11.56 -24.54 11.78
N PHE A 9 -11.15 -23.82 10.72
CA PHE A 9 -10.62 -22.47 10.90
C PHE A 9 -11.73 -21.57 11.45
N PRO A 10 -11.45 -20.76 12.48
CA PRO A 10 -12.41 -19.79 12.97
C PRO A 10 -12.71 -18.77 11.86
N GLU A 11 -13.95 -18.27 11.83
CA GLU A 11 -14.35 -17.23 10.91
C GLU A 11 -13.45 -16.00 11.09
N ILE A 12 -12.89 -15.50 9.96
CA ILE A 12 -12.03 -14.32 9.99
C ILE A 12 -12.90 -13.10 10.22
N VAL A 13 -12.91 -12.61 11.44
CA VAL A 13 -13.56 -11.33 11.78
C VAL A 13 -12.64 -10.20 11.39
N ARG A 14 -13.02 -9.40 10.39
CA ARG A 14 -12.31 -8.16 10.06
C ARG A 14 -12.55 -7.12 11.15
N THR A 15 -11.58 -6.90 11.98
CA THR A 15 -11.60 -5.77 12.91
C THR A 15 -11.18 -4.48 12.17
N PRO A 16 -11.84 -3.34 12.46
CA PRO A 16 -11.39 -2.06 11.92
C PRO A 16 -9.93 -1.81 12.29
N SER A 17 -9.15 -1.27 11.36
CA SER A 17 -7.77 -0.86 11.66
C SER A 17 -7.74 0.07 12.86
N ARG A 18 -7.01 -0.29 13.92
CA ARG A 18 -6.81 0.52 15.11
C ARG A 18 -5.87 1.71 14.86
N PHE A 19 -5.07 1.61 13.82
CA PHE A 19 -4.07 2.59 13.46
C PHE A 19 -4.26 2.98 12.01
N ARG A 20 -4.77 4.18 11.78
CA ARG A 20 -4.70 4.80 10.46
C ARG A 20 -3.40 5.59 10.38
N ASN A 21 -2.65 5.38 9.31
CA ASN A 21 -1.56 6.28 9.01
C ASN A 21 -2.11 7.66 8.69
N ALA A 22 -1.88 8.61 9.58
CA ALA A 22 -2.30 10.00 9.40
C ALA A 22 -1.19 10.89 8.82
N ILE A 23 -0.01 10.33 8.52
CA ILE A 23 1.16 11.09 8.08
C ILE A 23 1.29 10.96 6.56
N GLY A 24 0.84 11.98 5.85
CA GLY A 24 1.01 12.06 4.39
C GLY A 24 2.17 12.97 4.01
N LYS A 25 2.64 12.82 2.77
CA LYS A 25 3.72 13.61 2.15
C LYS A 25 3.39 15.10 2.10
N TYR A 26 2.11 15.43 1.95
CA TYR A 26 1.62 16.79 1.93
C TYR A 26 0.51 16.98 2.98
N ARG A 27 0.40 18.20 3.47
CA ARG A 27 -0.73 18.63 4.30
C ARG A 27 -1.55 19.64 3.51
N MET A 28 -2.83 19.36 3.35
CA MET A 28 -3.81 20.28 2.81
C MET A 28 -4.25 21.25 3.90
N ASN A 29 -4.21 22.53 3.63
CA ASN A 29 -4.73 23.56 4.50
C ASN A 29 -5.99 24.17 3.90
N ARG A 30 -6.96 24.48 4.73
CA ARG A 30 -8.21 25.16 4.37
C ARG A 30 -8.42 26.33 5.30
N THR A 31 -8.57 27.51 4.75
CA THR A 31 -8.83 28.74 5.50
C THR A 31 -10.32 28.93 5.82
N ASN A 32 -10.62 29.87 6.71
CA ASN A 32 -11.99 30.21 7.07
C ASN A 32 -12.77 30.90 5.92
N ALA A 33 -12.11 31.31 4.84
CA ALA A 33 -12.75 31.82 3.64
C ALA A 33 -13.56 30.77 2.87
N CYS A 34 -13.46 29.48 3.25
CA CYS A 34 -14.15 28.39 2.59
C CYS A 34 -15.69 28.53 2.72
N ILE A 35 -16.36 28.57 1.58
CA ILE A 35 -17.82 28.65 1.47
C ILE A 35 -18.50 27.26 1.39
N SER A 36 -17.76 26.19 1.57
CA SER A 36 -18.26 24.79 1.52
C SER A 36 -18.99 24.42 0.22
N CYS A 37 -18.59 24.95 -0.92
CA CYS A 37 -19.24 24.71 -2.22
C CYS A 37 -19.07 23.28 -2.78
N GLY A 38 -18.24 22.44 -2.18
CA GLY A 38 -18.06 21.03 -2.58
C GLY A 38 -17.10 20.78 -3.74
N LYS A 39 -16.75 21.76 -4.59
CA LYS A 39 -15.92 21.56 -5.80
C LYS A 39 -14.63 20.79 -5.56
N CYS A 40 -13.97 21.01 -4.42
CA CYS A 40 -12.75 20.29 -4.05
C CYS A 40 -13.00 18.82 -3.73
N VAL A 41 -14.19 18.45 -3.29
CA VAL A 41 -14.60 17.05 -3.07
C VAL A 41 -14.78 16.36 -4.41
N ASP A 42 -15.47 17.02 -5.34
CA ASP A 42 -15.83 16.46 -6.65
C ASP A 42 -14.59 16.19 -7.52
N VAL A 43 -13.57 17.05 -7.44
CA VAL A 43 -12.36 16.91 -8.27
C VAL A 43 -11.27 16.05 -7.63
N CYS A 44 -11.34 15.76 -6.33
CA CYS A 44 -10.28 15.03 -5.65
C CYS A 44 -10.39 13.50 -5.83
N PRO A 45 -9.57 12.86 -6.69
CA PRO A 45 -9.67 11.42 -6.94
C PRO A 45 -9.19 10.58 -5.75
N TYR A 46 -8.59 11.22 -4.73
CA TYR A 46 -8.00 10.55 -3.58
C TYR A 46 -8.85 10.66 -2.31
N GLY A 47 -10.01 11.32 -2.36
CA GLY A 47 -10.89 11.45 -1.20
C GLY A 47 -10.30 12.23 -0.02
N VAL A 48 -9.42 13.21 -0.29
CA VAL A 48 -8.80 14.07 0.74
C VAL A 48 -9.85 14.92 1.45
N HIS A 49 -10.85 15.39 0.69
CA HIS A 49 -11.92 16.24 1.18
C HIS A 49 -13.21 15.43 1.37
N VAL A 50 -13.94 15.71 2.43
CA VAL A 50 -15.22 15.07 2.73
C VAL A 50 -16.27 16.11 3.10
N VAL A 51 -17.54 15.79 2.82
CA VAL A 51 -18.67 16.61 3.28
C VAL A 51 -19.26 15.98 4.53
N LYS A 52 -19.35 16.74 5.62
CA LYS A 52 -20.02 16.34 6.85
C LYS A 52 -20.95 17.46 7.31
N ARG A 53 -22.24 17.14 7.47
CA ARG A 53 -23.27 18.10 7.92
C ARG A 53 -23.27 19.42 7.12
N GLY A 54 -23.18 19.30 5.78
CA GLY A 54 -23.19 20.45 4.86
C GLY A 54 -21.90 21.28 4.84
N LYS A 55 -20.84 20.85 5.53
CA LYS A 55 -19.54 21.53 5.53
C LYS A 55 -18.46 20.62 4.94
N VAL A 56 -17.52 21.23 4.23
CA VAL A 56 -16.36 20.53 3.67
C VAL A 56 -15.22 20.47 4.71
N TYR A 57 -14.66 19.30 4.89
CA TYR A 57 -13.50 19.08 5.77
C TYR A 57 -12.36 18.46 4.99
N VAL A 58 -11.14 18.72 5.44
CA VAL A 58 -9.95 17.99 5.01
C VAL A 58 -9.71 16.87 6.03
N GLU A 59 -10.08 15.66 5.69
CA GLU A 59 -10.01 14.52 6.61
C GLU A 59 -8.81 13.62 6.32
N ASN A 60 -8.63 13.27 5.06
CA ASN A 60 -7.62 12.29 4.66
C ASN A 60 -6.37 12.99 4.10
N HIS A 61 -5.73 13.82 4.91
CA HIS A 61 -4.50 14.53 4.51
C HIS A 61 -3.42 13.63 3.91
N TYR A 62 -3.30 12.41 4.43
CA TYR A 62 -2.27 11.46 4.05
C TYR A 62 -2.42 10.94 2.61
N LEU A 63 -3.58 11.13 2.00
CA LEU A 63 -3.81 10.79 0.60
C LEU A 63 -3.50 11.94 -0.37
N CYS A 64 -3.17 13.13 0.14
CA CYS A 64 -2.84 14.27 -0.70
C CYS A 64 -1.46 14.10 -1.34
N ILE A 65 -1.39 14.14 -2.66
CA ILE A 65 -0.14 14.06 -3.44
C ILE A 65 0.39 15.43 -3.88
N GLY A 66 -0.23 16.53 -3.41
CA GLY A 66 0.26 17.89 -3.58
C GLY A 66 0.48 18.30 -5.04
N LYS A 67 1.70 18.70 -5.36
CA LYS A 67 2.07 19.17 -6.71
C LYS A 67 1.96 18.11 -7.81
N GLU A 68 1.94 16.84 -7.45
CA GLU A 68 1.86 15.73 -8.40
C GLU A 68 0.41 15.38 -8.76
N CYS A 69 -0.57 16.12 -8.20
CA CYS A 69 -1.98 15.89 -8.44
C CYS A 69 -2.39 16.33 -9.86
N PRO A 70 -2.98 15.41 -10.67
CA PRO A 70 -3.44 15.76 -12.01
C PRO A 70 -4.68 16.67 -11.99
N SER A 71 -5.41 16.71 -10.86
CA SER A 71 -6.65 17.50 -10.69
C SER A 71 -6.57 18.34 -9.43
N PRO A 72 -5.75 19.40 -9.41
CA PRO A 72 -5.50 20.16 -8.19
C PRO A 72 -6.76 20.89 -7.70
N CYS A 73 -7.22 20.51 -6.52
CA CYS A 73 -8.40 21.13 -5.88
C CYS A 73 -8.20 22.63 -5.58
N THR A 74 -6.96 23.06 -5.47
CA THR A 74 -6.60 24.48 -5.28
C THR A 74 -7.00 25.34 -6.47
N SER A 75 -6.92 24.83 -7.70
CA SER A 75 -7.25 25.56 -8.92
C SER A 75 -8.76 25.78 -9.12
N VAL A 76 -9.57 24.87 -8.57
CA VAL A 76 -11.05 24.97 -8.71
C VAL A 76 -11.72 25.68 -7.55
N CYS A 77 -10.98 26.09 -6.55
CA CYS A 77 -11.51 26.77 -5.39
C CYS A 77 -11.85 28.26 -5.72
N PRO A 78 -13.13 28.64 -5.77
CA PRO A 78 -13.53 29.98 -6.23
C PRO A 78 -13.10 31.10 -5.27
N VAL A 79 -12.78 30.75 -4.03
CA VAL A 79 -12.39 31.71 -2.98
C VAL A 79 -10.94 31.52 -2.52
N ASN A 80 -10.16 30.72 -3.26
CA ASN A 80 -8.75 30.42 -2.96
C ASN A 80 -8.51 30.00 -1.50
N ALA A 81 -9.45 29.27 -0.91
CA ALA A 81 -9.39 28.84 0.49
C ALA A 81 -8.47 27.64 0.73
N LEU A 82 -7.92 27.02 -0.33
CA LEU A 82 -7.13 25.80 -0.25
C LEU A 82 -5.68 26.07 -0.61
N SER A 83 -4.78 25.48 0.18
CA SER A 83 -3.36 25.43 -0.13
C SER A 83 -2.79 24.10 0.40
N TYR A 84 -1.68 23.66 -0.15
CA TYR A 84 -0.95 22.50 0.37
C TYR A 84 0.51 22.86 0.61
N ARG A 85 1.10 22.15 1.55
CA ARG A 85 2.54 22.28 1.85
C ARG A 85 3.15 20.91 2.10
N ARG A 86 4.45 20.81 1.92
CA ARG A 86 5.20 19.63 2.36
C ARG A 86 5.02 19.42 3.85
N ASN A 87 4.86 18.17 4.27
CA ASN A 87 4.67 17.84 5.67
C ASN A 87 6.04 17.59 6.34
N PRO A 88 6.51 18.45 7.24
CA PRO A 88 7.81 18.25 7.90
C PRO A 88 7.91 16.91 8.65
N THR A 89 6.81 16.48 9.28
CA THR A 89 6.78 15.18 9.97
C THR A 89 7.04 14.02 9.02
N PHE A 90 6.54 14.10 7.78
CA PHE A 90 6.82 13.09 6.78
C PHE A 90 8.32 13.04 6.44
N ASP A 91 8.95 14.20 6.29
CA ASP A 91 10.36 14.29 5.90
C ASP A 91 11.32 13.80 6.99
N THR A 92 10.86 13.73 8.24
CA THR A 92 11.65 13.22 9.37
C THR A 92 11.43 11.72 9.65
N MET A 93 10.53 11.06 8.91
CA MET A 93 10.31 9.62 9.07
C MET A 93 11.44 8.81 8.45
N GLY A 94 11.70 7.65 9.07
CA GLY A 94 12.61 6.68 8.52
C GLY A 94 14.08 7.07 8.55
N ASP A 95 14.83 6.47 7.66
CA ASP A 95 16.27 6.66 7.50
C ASP A 95 16.68 6.61 6.02
N TYR A 96 17.99 6.52 5.74
CA TYR A 96 18.50 6.46 4.37
C TYR A 96 18.14 5.16 3.62
N ARG A 97 17.82 4.08 4.34
CA ARG A 97 17.38 2.78 3.76
C ARG A 97 15.87 2.71 3.65
N TRP A 98 15.20 3.05 4.75
CA TRP A 98 13.76 3.14 4.83
C TRP A 98 13.33 4.60 4.75
N THR A 99 13.32 5.10 3.54
CA THR A 99 12.93 6.49 3.28
C THR A 99 11.47 6.76 3.65
N PRO A 100 11.09 8.01 3.89
CA PRO A 100 9.69 8.37 4.15
C PRO A 100 8.72 7.85 3.09
N ASP A 101 9.13 7.92 1.82
CA ASP A 101 8.32 7.43 0.70
C ASP A 101 8.11 5.90 0.76
N LEU A 102 9.14 5.13 1.13
CA LEU A 102 9.03 3.67 1.27
C LEU A 102 8.11 3.29 2.43
N LEU A 103 8.25 3.96 3.57
CA LEU A 103 7.37 3.73 4.72
C LEU A 103 5.91 4.02 4.35
N ALA A 104 5.65 5.20 3.78
CA ALA A 104 4.29 5.59 3.40
C ALA A 104 3.71 4.71 2.30
N SER A 105 4.52 4.27 1.33
CA SER A 105 4.06 3.35 0.29
C SER A 105 3.74 1.95 0.83
N THR A 106 4.52 1.46 1.80
CA THR A 106 4.23 0.20 2.50
C THR A 106 2.89 0.29 3.24
N TRP A 107 2.64 1.38 3.96
CA TRP A 107 1.37 1.61 4.63
C TRP A 107 0.21 1.72 3.64
N TYR A 108 0.41 2.44 2.53
CA TYR A 108 -0.58 2.55 1.47
C TYR A 108 -0.94 1.16 0.90
N MET A 109 0.07 0.36 0.57
CA MET A 109 -0.14 -1.00 0.04
C MET A 109 -0.86 -1.90 1.06
N SER A 110 -0.54 -1.80 2.34
CA SER A 110 -1.21 -2.59 3.38
C SER A 110 -2.67 -2.19 3.60
N GLU A 111 -3.01 -0.92 3.40
CA GLU A 111 -4.38 -0.41 3.56
C GLU A 111 -5.25 -0.69 2.33
N PHE A 112 -4.70 -0.52 1.12
CA PHE A 112 -5.47 -0.56 -0.12
C PHE A 112 -5.22 -1.81 -0.98
N GLY A 113 -4.22 -2.62 -0.67
CA GLY A 113 -3.86 -3.81 -1.44
C GLY A 113 -3.28 -3.51 -2.84
N THR A 114 -2.93 -2.25 -3.11
CA THR A 114 -2.41 -1.81 -4.41
C THR A 114 -1.20 -0.90 -4.24
N VAL A 115 -0.32 -0.87 -5.25
CA VAL A 115 0.79 0.08 -5.26
C VAL A 115 0.31 1.52 -5.47
N PRO A 116 0.94 2.53 -4.84
CA PRO A 116 0.62 3.93 -5.11
C PRO A 116 1.04 4.28 -6.55
N LYS A 117 0.09 4.76 -7.35
CA LYS A 117 0.35 5.09 -8.76
C LYS A 117 1.20 6.34 -8.93
N VAL A 118 1.08 7.28 -8.01
CA VAL A 118 1.76 8.58 -8.03
C VAL A 118 2.04 9.08 -6.61
N GLY A 119 2.97 9.98 -6.45
CA GLY A 119 3.21 10.71 -5.20
C GLY A 119 4.13 10.03 -4.20
N LEU A 120 4.29 8.73 -4.25
CA LEU A 120 5.17 7.97 -3.38
C LEU A 120 6.13 7.10 -4.19
N ASN A 121 7.40 7.10 -3.80
CA ASN A 121 8.37 6.19 -4.38
C ASN A 121 8.39 4.88 -3.59
N TYR A 122 8.00 3.77 -4.22
CA TYR A 122 7.99 2.43 -3.61
C TYR A 122 9.18 1.57 -4.03
N ARG A 123 10.11 2.12 -4.81
CA ARG A 123 11.34 1.41 -5.19
C ARG A 123 12.35 1.49 -4.07
N THR A 124 12.93 0.35 -3.74
CA THR A 124 14.03 0.29 -2.80
C THR A 124 15.27 0.97 -3.39
N GLY A 125 15.97 1.72 -2.56
CA GLY A 125 17.27 2.28 -2.92
C GLY A 125 18.38 1.23 -2.89
N ASP A 126 19.61 1.66 -3.08
CA ASP A 126 20.79 0.80 -3.00
C ASP A 126 20.92 0.17 -1.61
N SER A 127 20.93 -1.16 -1.55
CA SER A 127 21.05 -1.91 -0.29
C SER A 127 22.45 -1.88 0.32
N GLY A 128 23.42 -1.36 -0.41
CA GLY A 128 24.84 -1.34 -0.02
C GLY A 128 25.54 -2.69 -0.12
N GLY A 129 24.81 -3.78 -0.24
CA GLY A 129 25.36 -5.15 -0.39
C GLY A 129 25.69 -5.54 -1.83
N GLY A 130 25.41 -4.68 -2.78
CA GLY A 130 25.68 -4.92 -4.21
C GLY A 130 24.64 -5.78 -4.92
N PHE A 131 23.66 -6.34 -4.21
CA PHE A 131 22.59 -7.14 -4.80
C PHE A 131 21.72 -6.33 -5.78
N ASP A 132 21.58 -5.04 -5.56
CA ASP A 132 20.83 -4.14 -6.45
C ASP A 132 21.45 -4.03 -7.85
N LYS A 133 22.73 -4.39 -7.98
CA LYS A 133 23.45 -4.41 -9.26
C LYS A 133 23.25 -5.71 -10.02
N LEU A 134 22.72 -6.74 -9.36
CA LEU A 134 22.39 -7.99 -10.03
C LEU A 134 21.23 -7.76 -11.00
N ARG A 135 21.36 -8.35 -12.19
CA ARG A 135 20.33 -8.36 -13.21
C ARG A 135 20.07 -9.77 -13.65
N ILE A 136 18.83 -10.19 -13.59
CA ILE A 136 18.40 -11.44 -14.19
C ILE A 136 18.40 -11.23 -15.70
N LYS A 137 19.28 -11.98 -16.40
CA LYS A 137 19.32 -11.96 -17.86
C LYS A 137 18.35 -13.03 -18.37
N LEU A 138 17.17 -12.63 -18.74
CA LEU A 138 16.21 -13.54 -19.37
C LEU A 138 16.70 -13.87 -20.78
N ARG A 139 16.51 -15.14 -21.18
CA ARG A 139 16.71 -15.55 -22.56
C ARG A 139 15.73 -14.73 -23.42
N LYS A 140 16.16 -14.22 -24.58
CA LYS A 140 15.25 -13.56 -25.51
C LYS A 140 14.10 -14.53 -25.81
N GLN A 141 12.93 -14.23 -25.27
CA GLN A 141 11.70 -14.87 -25.71
C GLN A 141 11.22 -14.14 -26.96
N GLU A 142 10.80 -14.88 -27.97
CA GLU A 142 9.96 -14.34 -29.02
C GLU A 142 8.75 -13.70 -28.34
N LYS A 143 8.34 -12.52 -28.83
CA LYS A 143 7.24 -11.74 -28.25
C LYS A 143 6.01 -12.61 -28.04
N THR A 144 5.90 -13.24 -26.89
CA THR A 144 4.61 -13.67 -26.36
C THR A 144 3.90 -12.42 -25.89
N GLY A 145 2.66 -12.22 -26.30
CA GLY A 145 1.85 -11.09 -25.85
C GLY A 145 1.82 -10.99 -24.32
N ASP A 146 1.42 -9.85 -23.81
CA ASP A 146 1.26 -9.64 -22.39
C ASP A 146 0.37 -10.74 -21.80
N ILE A 147 0.91 -11.50 -20.84
CA ILE A 147 0.16 -12.51 -20.10
C ILE A 147 -0.60 -11.74 -19.03
N PRO A 148 -1.93 -11.85 -18.93
CA PRO A 148 -2.70 -11.28 -17.83
C PRO A 148 -2.16 -11.78 -16.49
N ASP A 149 -2.15 -10.91 -15.48
CA ASP A 149 -1.63 -11.25 -14.13
C ASP A 149 -2.33 -12.48 -13.53
N ASP A 150 -3.61 -12.66 -13.83
CA ASP A 150 -4.43 -13.79 -13.37
C ASP A 150 -4.06 -15.14 -14.03
N ASP A 151 -3.35 -15.10 -15.16
CA ASP A 151 -2.91 -16.30 -15.88
C ASP A 151 -1.51 -16.77 -15.47
N ILE A 152 -0.86 -16.05 -14.56
CA ILE A 152 0.48 -16.39 -14.07
C ILE A 152 0.37 -17.44 -12.96
N ASP A 153 0.80 -18.67 -13.22
CA ASP A 153 0.90 -19.70 -12.19
C ASP A 153 2.10 -19.41 -11.27
N LEU A 154 1.82 -18.97 -10.06
CA LEU A 154 2.79 -18.70 -9.00
C LEU A 154 2.98 -19.91 -8.07
N SER A 155 2.28 -21.02 -8.30
CA SER A 155 2.32 -22.16 -7.41
C SER A 155 3.68 -22.86 -7.40
N VAL A 156 4.07 -23.35 -6.24
CA VAL A 156 5.33 -24.07 -6.04
C VAL A 156 5.08 -25.36 -5.28
N GLU A 157 5.61 -26.46 -5.82
CA GLU A 157 5.66 -27.72 -5.09
C GLU A 157 6.89 -27.79 -4.21
N LEU A 158 6.68 -28.02 -2.92
CA LEU A 158 7.72 -28.30 -1.93
C LEU A 158 7.94 -29.81 -1.81
N ASN A 159 9.12 -30.18 -1.32
CA ASN A 159 9.53 -31.56 -1.13
C ASN A 159 9.50 -32.41 -2.40
N ARG A 160 10.21 -31.97 -3.42
CA ARG A 160 10.34 -32.65 -4.72
C ARG A 160 11.29 -33.87 -4.69
N ARG A 161 11.75 -34.30 -3.50
CA ARG A 161 12.58 -35.46 -3.34
C ARG A 161 11.83 -36.73 -3.75
N GLU A 162 12.52 -37.69 -4.31
CA GLU A 162 11.96 -38.97 -4.74
C GLU A 162 11.86 -39.99 -3.57
N ASP A 163 11.67 -39.52 -2.37
CA ASP A 163 11.68 -40.31 -1.13
C ASP A 163 10.29 -40.76 -0.65
N ASN A 164 9.27 -40.70 -1.51
CA ASN A 164 7.86 -40.99 -1.19
C ASN A 164 7.25 -40.13 -0.07
N ALA A 165 7.92 -39.06 0.35
CA ALA A 165 7.37 -38.15 1.33
C ALA A 165 6.24 -37.29 0.74
N HIS A 166 5.36 -36.82 1.60
CA HIS A 166 4.25 -35.98 1.19
C HIS A 166 4.73 -34.71 0.48
N ARG A 167 4.21 -34.45 -0.68
CA ARG A 167 4.40 -33.19 -1.40
C ARG A 167 3.37 -32.17 -0.94
N VAL A 168 3.84 -30.93 -0.77
CA VAL A 168 2.99 -29.81 -0.41
C VAL A 168 3.05 -28.82 -1.56
N LYS A 169 1.89 -28.46 -2.11
CA LYS A 169 1.78 -27.37 -3.07
C LYS A 169 1.36 -26.10 -2.34
N ILE A 170 2.09 -25.03 -2.56
CA ILE A 170 1.73 -23.68 -2.11
C ILE A 170 1.28 -22.87 -3.33
N GLU A 171 0.20 -22.12 -3.21
CA GLU A 171 -0.38 -21.37 -4.34
C GLU A 171 0.44 -20.13 -4.72
N VAL A 172 1.25 -19.64 -3.80
CA VAL A 172 2.15 -18.50 -4.01
C VAL A 172 3.51 -18.78 -3.40
N PRO A 173 4.64 -18.30 -3.97
CA PRO A 173 5.98 -18.68 -3.56
C PRO A 173 6.45 -17.98 -2.28
N PHE A 174 5.60 -17.89 -1.27
CA PHE A 174 5.96 -17.39 0.06
C PHE A 174 5.25 -18.14 1.17
N TYR A 175 5.88 -18.21 2.32
CA TYR A 175 5.34 -18.84 3.53
C TYR A 175 5.88 -18.15 4.79
N GLY A 176 5.14 -18.24 5.88
CA GLY A 176 5.61 -17.77 7.18
C GLY A 176 6.65 -18.71 7.75
N GLY A 177 7.79 -18.17 8.18
CA GLY A 177 8.78 -18.96 8.95
C GLY A 177 8.20 -19.43 10.27
N GLY A 178 8.71 -20.56 10.80
CA GLY A 178 8.38 -21.03 12.15
C GLY A 178 8.80 -19.96 13.18
N MET A 179 7.88 -19.56 14.02
CA MET A 179 8.12 -18.59 15.09
C MET A 179 7.83 -19.22 16.45
N SER A 180 8.52 -18.75 17.49
CA SER A 180 8.28 -19.25 18.85
C SER A 180 6.89 -18.86 19.33
N TYR A 181 6.31 -19.72 20.18
CA TYR A 181 5.03 -19.46 20.83
C TYR A 181 5.06 -18.08 21.54
N GLY A 182 4.04 -17.26 21.29
CA GLY A 182 3.96 -15.90 21.80
C GLY A 182 4.47 -14.81 20.85
N SER A 183 5.21 -15.18 19.79
CA SER A 183 5.59 -14.24 18.72
C SER A 183 4.47 -14.05 17.69
N VAL A 184 3.52 -14.96 17.66
CA VAL A 184 2.33 -14.93 16.79
C VAL A 184 1.10 -15.13 17.66
N SER A 185 0.17 -14.20 17.61
CA SER A 185 -1.14 -14.38 18.24
C SER A 185 -2.11 -15.01 17.22
N VAL A 186 -2.85 -15.98 17.67
CA VAL A 186 -4.02 -16.48 16.93
C VAL A 186 -5.18 -15.52 17.25
N THR A 187 -5.34 -14.49 16.45
CA THR A 187 -6.47 -13.55 16.54
C THR A 187 -7.16 -13.48 15.20
#